data_c1e56999cb73f8c0e728af9f1e74ac54
#
_entry.id   c1e56999cb73f8c0e728af9f1e74ac54
#
_cell.length_a   1.000
_cell.length_b   1.000
_cell.length_c   1.000
_cell.angle_alpha   90.00
_cell.angle_beta   90.00
_cell.angle_gamma   90.00
#
_symmetry.space_group_name_H-M   'P 1'
#
loop_
_entity.id
_entity.type
_entity.pdbx_description
1 polymer ?
#
loop_
_entity_poly.entity_id
_entity_poly.type
_entity_poly.pdbx_seq_one_letter_code
_entity_poly.pdbx_strand_id
1 'polypeptide(L)'
;MKEQEYTIALFGESERGEFRCAYFCENLAQLDQYLGNPPPSSLGLHYAVQALLYKRKLIYFRVPEEGYSTEDYLYGLQLQKEQKMIPYLSAICTPGLADARLIGEMLPICNFYHSILITNEPDFYDYLTN
;
A
#
# COMPACT_ATOMS: atom_id res chain seq x y z
N MET A 1 -1.60 -13.73 -24.69
CA MET A 1 -1.46 -12.38 -24.13
C MET A 1 -1.26 -12.47 -22.63
N LYS A 2 -0.21 -11.88 -22.12
CA LYS A 2 0.03 -11.90 -20.68
C LYS A 2 -0.95 -10.96 -20.00
N GLU A 3 -1.64 -11.47 -18.99
CA GLU A 3 -2.42 -10.61 -18.11
C GLU A 3 -1.45 -9.71 -17.35
N GLN A 4 -1.77 -8.40 -17.32
CA GLN A 4 -0.99 -7.49 -16.50
C GLN A 4 -1.26 -7.82 -15.03
N GLU A 5 -0.18 -8.04 -14.29
CA GLU A 5 -0.29 -8.20 -12.85
C GLU A 5 -0.33 -6.82 -12.21
N TYR A 6 -1.42 -6.53 -11.54
CA TYR A 6 -1.58 -5.27 -10.84
C TYR A 6 -1.18 -5.45 -9.39
N THR A 7 -0.11 -4.77 -8.99
CA THR A 7 0.41 -4.82 -7.63
C THR A 7 0.26 -3.45 -7.00
N ILE A 8 -0.23 -3.43 -5.77
CA ILE A 8 -0.47 -2.22 -4.99
C ILE A 8 0.52 -2.20 -3.84
N ALA A 9 1.18 -1.05 -3.61
CA ALA A 9 1.93 -0.80 -2.39
C ALA A 9 0.97 -0.11 -1.40
N LEU A 10 0.78 -0.70 -0.23
CA LEU A 10 -0.20 -0.22 0.74
C LEU A 10 0.44 -0.05 2.11
N PHE A 11 0.27 1.13 2.67
CA PHE A 11 0.80 1.48 3.99
C PHE A 11 -0.35 1.58 4.98
N GLY A 12 -0.28 0.85 6.09
CA GLY A 12 -1.35 0.91 7.07
C GLY A 12 -0.97 0.28 8.40
N GLU A 13 -1.87 0.42 9.37
CA GLU A 13 -1.73 -0.19 10.67
C GLU A 13 -2.16 -1.64 10.63
N SER A 14 -1.64 -2.45 11.54
CA SER A 14 -1.98 -3.86 11.64
C SER A 14 -1.75 -4.37 13.06
N GLU A 15 -2.34 -5.53 13.37
CA GLU A 15 -2.20 -6.16 14.67
C GLU A 15 -0.77 -6.65 14.93
N ARG A 16 -0.13 -7.18 13.89
CA ARG A 16 1.21 -7.72 13.98
C ARG A 16 2.01 -7.43 12.72
N GLY A 17 3.22 -7.90 12.67
CA GLY A 17 4.17 -7.60 11.61
C GLY A 17 5.23 -6.64 12.08
N GLU A 18 6.33 -6.55 11.36
CA GLU A 18 7.41 -5.63 11.67
C GLU A 18 7.27 -4.34 10.88
N PHE A 19 7.64 -3.22 11.51
CA PHE A 19 7.71 -1.95 10.81
C PHE A 19 8.87 -1.94 9.82
N ARG A 20 8.71 -1.18 8.76
CA ARG A 20 9.74 -1.01 7.72
C ARG A 20 10.12 -2.32 7.03
N CYS A 21 9.17 -3.24 6.96
CA CYS A 21 9.31 -4.50 6.23
C CYS A 21 8.20 -4.62 5.21
N ALA A 22 8.52 -5.19 4.06
CA ALA A 22 7.55 -5.41 2.99
C ALA A 22 6.95 -6.81 3.13
N TYR A 23 5.63 -6.89 3.17
CA TYR A 23 4.91 -8.16 3.22
C TYR A 23 4.17 -8.38 1.91
N PHE A 24 4.57 -9.41 1.17
CA PHE A 24 3.93 -9.76 -0.10
C PHE A 24 2.71 -10.62 0.16
N CYS A 25 1.55 -10.17 -0.28
CA CYS A 25 0.30 -10.89 -0.08
C CYS A 25 -0.41 -11.10 -1.40
N GLU A 26 -0.74 -12.35 -1.70
CA GLU A 26 -1.48 -12.73 -2.89
C GLU A 26 -2.89 -13.24 -2.57
N ASN A 27 -3.16 -13.50 -1.28
CA ASN A 27 -4.46 -13.99 -0.84
C ASN A 27 -4.73 -13.58 0.61
N LEU A 28 -5.98 -13.77 1.03
CA LEU A 28 -6.42 -13.37 2.38
C LEU A 28 -5.72 -14.15 3.49
N ALA A 29 -5.38 -15.41 3.25
CA ALA A 29 -4.72 -16.23 4.26
C ALA A 29 -3.34 -15.68 4.59
N GLN A 30 -2.58 -15.25 3.57
CA GLN A 30 -1.27 -14.64 3.78
C GLN A 30 -1.40 -13.31 4.52
N LEU A 31 -2.39 -12.50 4.16
CA LEU A 31 -2.63 -11.23 4.84
C LEU A 31 -2.88 -11.44 6.33
N ASP A 32 -3.75 -12.37 6.68
CA ASP A 32 -4.05 -12.70 8.06
C ASP A 32 -2.82 -13.24 8.79
N GLN A 33 -2.08 -14.12 8.15
CA GLN A 33 -0.89 -14.74 8.75
C GLN A 33 0.18 -13.70 9.12
N TYR A 34 0.44 -12.75 8.22
CA TYR A 34 1.51 -11.78 8.42
C TYR A 34 1.09 -10.60 9.29
N LEU A 35 -0.15 -10.14 9.16
CA LEU A 35 -0.55 -8.84 9.70
C LEU A 35 -1.68 -8.92 10.73
N GLY A 36 -2.48 -9.98 10.70
CA GLY A 36 -3.56 -10.18 11.67
C GLY A 36 -4.77 -9.30 11.39
N ASN A 37 -5.40 -8.86 12.46
CA ASN A 37 -6.64 -8.09 12.38
C ASN A 37 -6.40 -6.59 12.26
N PRO A 38 -7.33 -5.84 11.67
CA PRO A 38 -7.21 -4.38 11.62
C PRO A 38 -7.41 -3.78 13.01
N PRO A 39 -6.49 -2.90 13.44
CA PRO A 39 -6.71 -2.15 14.68
C PRO A 39 -7.92 -1.22 14.58
N PRO A 40 -8.52 -0.82 15.71
CA PRO A 40 -9.65 0.11 15.70
C PRO A 40 -9.30 1.39 14.93
N SER A 41 -10.24 1.86 14.14
CA SER A 41 -10.13 3.10 13.36
C SER A 41 -9.06 3.09 12.27
N SER A 42 -8.49 1.93 11.96
CA SER A 42 -7.52 1.83 10.86
C SER A 42 -8.23 1.45 9.56
N LEU A 43 -7.65 1.84 8.44
CA LEU A 43 -8.19 1.61 7.11
C LEU A 43 -7.31 0.70 6.25
N GLY A 44 -6.01 0.62 6.57
CA GLY A 44 -5.05 -0.10 5.72
C GLY A 44 -5.43 -1.54 5.43
N LEU A 45 -5.74 -2.34 6.46
CA LEU A 45 -6.11 -3.73 6.26
C LEU A 45 -7.47 -3.89 5.58
N HIS A 46 -8.40 -2.94 5.77
CA HIS A 46 -9.65 -2.94 5.03
C HIS A 46 -9.41 -2.75 3.53
N TYR A 47 -8.51 -1.83 3.17
CA TYR A 47 -8.12 -1.63 1.77
C TYR A 47 -7.42 -2.89 1.24
N ALA A 48 -6.56 -3.51 2.05
CA ALA A 48 -5.85 -4.72 1.65
C ALA A 48 -6.82 -5.86 1.29
N VAL A 49 -7.85 -6.07 2.13
CA VAL A 49 -8.87 -7.08 1.87
C VAL A 49 -9.58 -6.78 0.55
N GLN A 50 -9.98 -5.54 0.32
CA GLN A 50 -10.64 -5.14 -0.92
C GLN A 50 -9.74 -5.39 -2.12
N ALA A 51 -8.46 -5.03 -2.03
CA ALA A 51 -7.51 -5.25 -3.12
C ALA A 51 -7.42 -6.73 -3.50
N LEU A 52 -7.30 -7.59 -2.50
CA LEU A 52 -7.20 -9.03 -2.74
C LEU A 52 -8.50 -9.62 -3.32
N LEU A 53 -9.65 -9.11 -2.86
CA LEU A 53 -10.95 -9.56 -3.41
C LEU A 53 -11.09 -9.16 -4.89
N TYR A 54 -10.49 -8.06 -5.31
CA TYR A 54 -10.46 -7.64 -6.70
C TYR A 54 -9.26 -8.22 -7.47
N LYS A 55 -8.63 -9.24 -6.89
CA LYS A 55 -7.53 -9.99 -7.51
C LYS A 55 -6.30 -9.13 -7.80
N ARG A 56 -6.08 -8.11 -6.98
CA ARG A 56 -4.84 -7.35 -6.99
C ARG A 56 -3.85 -8.05 -6.06
N LYS A 57 -2.58 -8.06 -6.43
CA LYS A 57 -1.51 -8.46 -5.51
C LYS A 57 -1.10 -7.24 -4.71
N LEU A 58 -0.55 -7.47 -3.53
CA LEU A 58 -0.18 -6.33 -2.71
C LEU A 58 1.13 -6.52 -1.98
N ILE A 59 1.79 -5.40 -1.72
CA ILE A 59 2.91 -5.30 -0.80
C ILE A 59 2.43 -4.42 0.33
N TYR A 60 2.39 -4.95 1.55
CA TYR A 60 1.91 -4.21 2.70
C TYR A 60 3.08 -3.78 3.57
N PHE A 61 3.06 -2.51 3.98
CA PHE A 61 4.02 -1.95 4.92
C PHE A 61 3.26 -1.53 6.17
N ARG A 62 3.62 -2.12 7.30
CA ARG A 62 3.02 -1.73 8.58
C ARG A 62 3.59 -0.39 9.03
N VAL A 63 2.70 0.54 9.39
CA VAL A 63 3.09 1.85 9.92
C VAL A 63 2.49 2.06 11.30
N PRO A 64 3.15 2.85 12.17
CA PRO A 64 2.63 3.12 13.51
C PRO A 64 1.31 3.90 13.51
N GLU A 65 1.12 4.81 12.54
CA GLU A 65 -0.06 5.66 12.50
C GLU A 65 -0.38 6.04 11.07
N GLU A 66 -1.55 5.62 10.58
CA GLU A 66 -1.98 5.90 9.22
C GLU A 66 -2.15 7.40 8.99
N GLY A 67 -1.58 7.88 7.90
CA GLY A 67 -1.64 9.29 7.52
C GLY A 67 -0.53 10.15 8.11
N TYR A 68 0.22 9.66 9.08
CA TYR A 68 1.18 10.49 9.83
C TYR A 68 2.59 9.89 9.92
N SER A 69 2.81 8.70 9.41
CA SER A 69 4.09 8.00 9.52
C SER A 69 5.03 8.36 8.37
N THR A 70 5.39 9.63 8.25
CA THR A 70 6.15 10.19 7.14
C THR A 70 7.41 9.40 6.82
N GLU A 71 8.24 9.15 7.85
CA GLU A 71 9.51 8.45 7.64
C GLU A 71 9.31 7.02 7.16
N ASP A 72 8.28 6.35 7.67
CA ASP A 72 7.98 4.98 7.26
C ASP A 72 7.48 4.91 5.82
N TYR A 73 6.69 5.87 5.38
CA TYR A 73 6.26 5.95 3.99
C TYR A 73 7.46 6.11 3.06
N LEU A 74 8.31 7.06 3.37
CA LEU A 74 9.49 7.32 2.53
C LEU A 74 10.46 6.14 2.55
N TYR A 75 10.64 5.52 3.70
CA TYR A 75 11.50 4.34 3.82
C TYR A 75 10.97 3.18 2.96
N GLY A 76 9.69 2.89 3.05
CA GLY A 76 9.10 1.79 2.30
C GLY A 76 9.20 2.00 0.78
N LEU A 77 8.94 3.22 0.32
CA LEU A 77 9.05 3.53 -1.10
C LEU A 77 10.50 3.49 -1.58
N GLN A 78 11.44 3.94 -0.75
CA GLN A 78 12.86 3.86 -1.08
C GLN A 78 13.33 2.41 -1.13
N LEU A 79 12.90 1.59 -0.19
CA LEU A 79 13.20 0.17 -0.16
C LEU A 79 12.71 -0.53 -1.43
N GLN A 80 11.48 -0.23 -1.83
CA GLN A 80 10.89 -0.77 -3.05
C GLN A 80 11.73 -0.39 -4.28
N LYS A 81 12.14 0.87 -4.36
CA LYS A 81 12.91 1.39 -5.48
C LYS A 81 14.31 0.77 -5.55
N GLU A 82 15.00 0.71 -4.42
CA GLU A 82 16.37 0.21 -4.36
C GLU A 82 16.45 -1.29 -4.62
N GLN A 83 15.55 -2.05 -4.04
CA GLN A 83 15.57 -3.51 -4.15
C GLN A 83 14.88 -4.02 -5.41
N LYS A 84 14.20 -3.15 -6.14
CA LYS A 84 13.45 -3.52 -7.34
C LYS A 84 12.55 -4.74 -7.10
N MET A 85 11.90 -4.73 -5.93
CA MET A 85 11.11 -5.86 -5.47
C MET A 85 9.97 -6.19 -6.42
N ILE A 86 9.35 -5.16 -6.96
CA ILE A 86 8.27 -5.28 -7.94
C ILE A 86 8.60 -4.34 -9.10
N PRO A 87 8.70 -4.83 -10.31
CA PRO A 87 9.01 -3.98 -11.46
C PRO A 87 7.87 -3.03 -11.84
N TYR A 88 6.66 -3.33 -11.40
CA TYR A 88 5.48 -2.56 -11.78
C TYR A 88 4.52 -2.42 -10.58
N LEU A 89 4.26 -1.17 -10.20
CA LEU A 89 3.24 -0.84 -9.21
C LEU A 89 2.13 -0.07 -9.91
N SER A 90 0.88 -0.52 -9.76
CA SER A 90 -0.26 0.17 -10.35
C SER A 90 -0.79 1.30 -9.46
N ALA A 91 -0.61 1.17 -8.14
CA ALA A 91 -1.06 2.18 -7.19
C ALA A 91 -0.21 2.15 -5.93
N ILE A 92 -0.10 3.30 -5.27
CA ILE A 92 0.52 3.46 -3.95
C ILE A 92 -0.56 4.04 -3.04
N CYS A 93 -0.93 3.30 -1.99
CA CYS A 93 -2.04 3.67 -1.11
C CYS A 93 -1.53 4.06 0.27
N THR A 94 -1.87 5.27 0.69
CA THR A 94 -1.53 5.80 2.01
C THR A 94 -2.79 6.36 2.66
N PRO A 95 -3.65 5.49 3.22
CA PRO A 95 -4.93 5.93 3.79
C PRO A 95 -4.74 7.02 4.83
N GLY A 96 -5.54 8.07 4.73
CA GLY A 96 -5.53 9.16 5.70
C GLY A 96 -4.46 10.21 5.50
N LEU A 97 -3.57 10.03 4.52
CA LEU A 97 -2.52 11.01 4.25
C LEU A 97 -3.13 12.30 3.70
N ALA A 98 -2.85 13.41 4.37
CA ALA A 98 -3.34 14.74 3.97
C ALA A 98 -2.24 15.79 3.92
N ASP A 99 -1.02 15.44 4.32
CA ASP A 99 0.11 16.38 4.34
C ASP A 99 0.58 16.66 2.91
N ALA A 100 0.32 17.87 2.43
CA ALA A 100 0.66 18.27 1.07
C ALA A 100 2.16 18.19 0.78
N ARG A 101 3.00 18.44 1.79
CA ARG A 101 4.45 18.35 1.63
C ARG A 101 4.89 16.91 1.36
N LEU A 102 4.38 15.98 2.14
CA LEU A 102 4.70 14.57 1.96
C LEU A 102 4.15 14.03 0.64
N ILE A 103 2.94 14.42 0.29
CA ILE A 103 2.36 14.06 -1.01
C ILE A 103 3.28 14.53 -2.13
N GLY A 104 3.78 15.77 -2.04
CA GLY A 104 4.70 16.29 -3.04
C GLY A 104 6.00 15.52 -3.15
N GLU A 105 6.49 14.97 -2.03
CA GLU A 105 7.70 14.13 -2.04
C GLU A 105 7.43 12.74 -2.63
N MET A 106 6.20 12.26 -2.54
CA MET A 106 5.83 10.94 -3.04
C MET A 106 5.50 10.93 -4.53
N LEU A 107 5.04 12.04 -5.08
CA LEU A 107 4.64 12.10 -6.48
C LEU A 107 5.74 11.72 -7.49
N PRO A 108 6.99 12.13 -7.31
CA PRO A 108 8.05 11.70 -8.24
C PRO A 108 8.24 10.17 -8.23
N ILE A 109 8.04 9.53 -7.09
CA ILE A 109 8.15 8.08 -6.97
C ILE A 109 6.97 7.42 -7.68
N CYS A 110 5.77 7.97 -7.52
CA CYS A 110 4.60 7.50 -8.25
C CYS A 110 4.82 7.61 -9.77
N ASN A 111 5.38 8.72 -10.23
CA ASN A 111 5.69 8.92 -11.64
C ASN A 111 6.72 7.91 -12.14
N PHE A 112 7.73 7.61 -11.33
CA PHE A 112 8.74 6.61 -11.70
C PHE A 112 8.11 5.25 -11.99
N TYR A 113 7.09 4.85 -11.20
CA TYR A 113 6.42 3.58 -11.38
C TYR A 113 5.19 3.67 -12.28
N HIS A 114 4.84 4.84 -12.79
CA HIS A 114 3.57 5.09 -13.50
C HIS A 114 2.37 4.71 -12.65
N SER A 115 2.47 4.95 -11.34
CA SER A 115 1.45 4.60 -10.36
C SER A 115 0.63 5.82 -9.99
N ILE A 116 -0.60 5.58 -9.52
CA ILE A 116 -1.41 6.64 -8.92
C ILE A 116 -1.27 6.60 -7.41
N LEU A 117 -1.32 7.76 -6.77
CA LEU A 117 -1.32 7.86 -5.32
C LEU A 117 -2.78 7.93 -4.83
N ILE A 118 -3.12 7.04 -3.91
CA ILE A 118 -4.47 6.94 -3.36
C ILE A 118 -4.42 7.18 -1.86
N THR A 119 -5.19 8.16 -1.39
CA THR A 119 -5.19 8.54 0.03
C THR A 119 -6.56 8.40 0.68
N ASN A 120 -7.61 8.10 -0.08
CA ASN A 120 -8.97 8.02 0.43
C ASN A 120 -9.73 6.86 -0.19
N GLU A 121 -10.85 6.49 0.44
CA GLU A 121 -11.63 5.34 0.04
C GLU A 121 -12.33 5.49 -1.31
N PRO A 122 -12.96 6.65 -1.63
CA PRO A 122 -13.61 6.79 -2.93
C PRO A 122 -12.63 6.60 -4.10
N ASP A 123 -11.44 7.16 -4.02
CA ASP A 123 -10.44 7.01 -5.07
C ASP A 123 -9.96 5.57 -5.17
N PHE A 124 -9.82 4.88 -4.03
CA PHE A 124 -9.43 3.49 -4.01
C PHE A 124 -10.49 2.60 -4.68
N TYR A 125 -11.75 2.83 -4.35
CA TYR A 125 -12.86 2.11 -4.96
C TYR A 125 -12.89 2.33 -6.47
N ASP A 126 -12.74 3.57 -6.91
CA ASP A 126 -12.70 3.90 -8.34
C ASP A 126 -11.56 3.17 -9.05
N TYR A 127 -10.38 3.11 -8.40
CA TYR A 127 -9.25 2.38 -8.95
C TYR A 127 -9.55 0.88 -9.10
N LEU A 128 -10.15 0.27 -8.08
CA LEU A 128 -10.44 -1.17 -8.10
C LEU A 128 -11.48 -1.55 -9.14
N THR A 129 -12.43 -0.68 -9.41
CA THR A 129 -13.59 -0.97 -10.28
C THR A 129 -13.40 -0.54 -11.73
N ASN A 130 -12.31 0.13 -12.06
CA ASN A 130 -12.03 0.58 -13.43
C ASN A 130 -11.06 -0.30 -14.21
#